data_f965266fe2b3290372b9c74e6e7207a3
#
_entry.id   f965266fe2b3290372b9c74e6e7207a3
#
_cell.length_a   1.000
_cell.length_b   1.000
_cell.length_c   1.000
_cell.angle_alpha   90.00
_cell.angle_beta   90.00
_cell.angle_gamma   90.00
#
_symmetry.space_group_name_H-M   'P 1'
#
loop_
_entity.id
_entity.type
_entity.pdbx_description
1 polymer ?
#
loop_
_entity_poly.entity_id
_entity_poly.type
_entity_poly.pdbx_seq_one_letter_code
_entity_poly.pdbx_strand_id
1 'polypeptide(L)' 'MTLEEWRKENKLSYYNLGLKLGIVGTQNPGTSVQRWSLTSKIKRFPNPKMVKKIIDVTKNKVTIGDLYETWWNETKV' A
#
# COMPACT_ATOMS: atom_id res chain seq x y z
N MET A 1 -5.62 -6.87 8.30
CA MET A 1 -6.32 -5.82 7.50
C MET A 1 -5.47 -5.48 6.28
N THR A 2 -6.10 -5.33 5.12
CA THR A 2 -5.35 -4.93 3.92
C THR A 2 -5.05 -3.42 3.95
N LEU A 3 -4.08 -3.00 3.14
CA LEU A 3 -3.75 -1.58 3.04
C LEU A 3 -4.94 -0.78 2.50
N GLU A 4 -5.70 -1.35 1.56
CA GLU A 4 -6.91 -0.71 1.02
C GLU A 4 -7.96 -0.51 2.11
N GLU A 5 -8.19 -1.52 2.93
CA GLU A 5 -9.13 -1.42 4.04
C GLU A 5 -8.70 -0.35 5.04
N TRP A 6 -7.42 -0.30 5.38
CA TRP A 6 -6.88 0.70 6.29
C TRP A 6 -7.03 2.11 5.72
N ARG A 7 -6.75 2.27 4.43
CA ARG A 7 -6.91 3.55 3.75
C ARG A 7 -8.35 4.06 3.85
N LYS A 8 -9.32 3.21 3.53
CA LYS A 8 -10.74 3.57 3.57
C LYS A 8 -11.19 3.89 4.98
N GLU A 9 -10.76 3.11 5.94
CA GLU A 9 -11.11 3.31 7.35
C GLU A 9 -10.61 4.66 7.86
N ASN A 10 -9.47 5.11 7.39
CA ASN A 10 -8.88 6.39 7.77
C ASN A 10 -9.26 7.53 6.81
N LYS A 11 -10.14 7.26 5.86
CA LYS A 11 -10.66 8.25 4.90
C LYS A 11 -9.56 8.98 4.15
N LEU A 12 -8.54 8.25 3.72
CA LEU A 12 -7.40 8.80 3.00
C LEU A 12 -7.54 8.53 1.50
N SER A 13 -7.14 9.52 0.68
CA SER A 13 -6.95 9.26 -0.74
C SER A 13 -5.64 8.51 -0.94
N TYR A 14 -5.45 7.91 -2.12
CA TYR A 14 -4.17 7.28 -2.44
C TYR A 14 -3.03 8.28 -2.36
N TYR A 15 -3.26 9.49 -2.82
CA TYR A 15 -2.27 10.57 -2.77
C TYR A 15 -1.86 10.88 -1.34
N ASN A 16 -2.85 11.08 -0.47
CA ASN A 16 -2.60 11.42 0.92
C ASN A 16 -1.92 10.28 1.67
N LEU A 17 -2.31 9.04 1.40
CA LEU A 17 -1.63 7.90 1.98
C LEU A 17 -0.19 7.82 1.51
N GLY A 18 0.06 8.09 0.22
CA GLY A 18 1.42 8.14 -0.31
C GLY A 18 2.29 9.17 0.40
N LEU A 19 1.75 10.36 0.64
CA LEU A 19 2.46 11.39 1.40
C LEU A 19 2.74 10.94 2.84
N LYS A 20 1.76 10.31 3.47
CA LYS A 20 1.91 9.81 4.83
C LYS A 20 2.99 8.74 4.93
N LEU A 21 3.16 7.95 3.88
CA LEU A 21 4.21 6.94 3.80
C LEU A 21 5.57 7.51 3.40
N GLY A 22 5.66 8.83 3.21
CA GLY A 22 6.91 9.48 2.90
C GLY A 22 7.37 9.32 1.46
N ILE A 23 6.46 9.03 0.55
CA ILE A 23 6.81 8.94 -0.88
C ILE A 23 7.01 10.36 -1.41
N VAL A 24 8.26 10.70 -1.70
CA VAL A 24 8.64 12.01 -2.19
C VAL A 24 9.44 11.88 -3.48
N GLY A 25 9.52 12.97 -4.23
CA GLY A 25 10.31 12.98 -5.47
C GLY A 25 9.62 12.35 -6.67
N THR A 26 8.34 12.01 -6.54
CA THR A 26 7.53 11.53 -7.66
C THR A 26 6.39 12.50 -7.91
N GLN A 27 5.89 12.50 -9.15
CA GLN A 27 4.77 13.38 -9.51
C GLN A 27 3.46 12.93 -8.88
N ASN A 28 3.32 11.64 -8.58
CA ASN A 28 2.09 11.11 -8.04
C ASN A 28 2.36 10.00 -7.02
N PRO A 29 2.50 10.36 -5.75
CA PRO A 29 2.70 9.36 -4.69
C PRO A 29 1.58 8.33 -4.62
N GLY A 30 0.36 8.71 -5.00
CA GLY A 30 -0.78 7.82 -4.95
C GLY A 30 -0.69 6.65 -5.92
N THR A 31 0.04 6.80 -7.02
CA THR A 31 0.18 5.72 -8.01
C THR A 31 0.84 4.49 -7.39
N SER A 32 1.90 4.66 -6.63
CA SER A 32 2.57 3.54 -5.96
C SER A 32 1.65 2.86 -4.96
N VAL A 33 0.96 3.65 -4.15
CA VAL A 33 0.01 3.11 -3.16
C VAL A 33 -1.09 2.32 -3.85
N GLN A 34 -1.61 2.84 -4.95
CA GLN A 34 -2.65 2.18 -5.71
C GLN A 34 -2.19 0.82 -6.24
N ARG A 35 -0.94 0.74 -6.71
CA ARG A 35 -0.36 -0.52 -7.20
C ARG A 35 -0.23 -1.57 -6.12
N TRP A 36 -0.02 -1.15 -4.87
CA TRP A 36 0.09 -2.06 -3.73
C TRP A 36 -1.27 -2.43 -3.14
N SER A 37 -2.29 -1.62 -3.38
CA SER A 37 -3.59 -1.74 -2.71
C SER A 37 -4.66 -2.34 -3.59
N LEU A 38 -4.59 -2.16 -4.90
CA LEU A 38 -5.63 -2.55 -5.83
C LEU A 38 -5.14 -3.54 -6.87
N THR A 39 -6.12 -4.21 -7.47
CA THR A 39 -5.92 -5.05 -8.64
C THR A 39 -5.56 -4.16 -9.82
N SER A 40 -4.30 -4.12 -10.19
CA SER A 40 -3.87 -3.42 -11.39
C SER A 40 -3.08 -4.39 -12.27
N LYS A 41 -3.03 -4.06 -13.55
CA LYS A 41 -2.27 -4.89 -14.50
C LYS A 41 -0.78 -4.90 -14.19
N ILE A 42 -0.30 -3.86 -13.55
CA ILE A 42 1.10 -3.76 -13.15
C ILE A 42 1.14 -3.97 -11.65
N LYS A 43 1.54 -5.17 -11.26
CA LYS A 43 1.61 -5.55 -9.86
C LYS A 43 2.99 -5.30 -9.33
N ARG A 44 3.05 -4.58 -8.23
CA ARG A 44 4.31 -4.31 -7.56
C ARG A 44 4.15 -4.53 -6.07
N PHE A 45 5.10 -5.26 -5.51
CA PHE A 45 5.20 -5.42 -4.07
C PHE A 45 6.09 -4.29 -3.55
N PRO A 46 5.72 -3.65 -2.43
CA PRO A 46 6.56 -2.57 -1.88
C PRO A 46 7.93 -3.11 -1.47
N ASN A 47 8.96 -2.28 -1.59
CA ASN A 47 10.31 -2.67 -1.18
C ASN A 47 10.39 -2.81 0.35
N PRO A 48 11.45 -3.45 0.90
CA PRO A 48 11.53 -3.70 2.34
C PRO A 48 11.41 -2.44 3.20
N LYS A 49 11.97 -1.33 2.76
CA LYS A 49 11.86 -0.07 3.51
C LYS A 49 10.42 0.41 3.56
N MET A 50 9.70 0.29 2.45
CA MET A 50 8.31 0.71 2.37
C MET A 50 7.41 -0.23 3.17
N VAL A 51 7.68 -1.54 3.14
CA VAL A 51 6.95 -2.51 3.97
C VAL A 51 7.04 -2.10 5.44
N LYS A 52 8.23 -1.79 5.91
CA LYS A 52 8.44 -1.35 7.29
C LYS A 52 7.68 -0.06 7.57
N LYS A 53 7.71 0.88 6.64
CA LYS A 53 6.99 2.15 6.78
C LYS A 53 5.48 1.94 6.88
N ILE A 54 4.94 1.06 6.05
CA ILE A 54 3.51 0.74 6.07
C ILE A 54 3.14 0.13 7.43
N ILE A 55 3.93 -0.81 7.93
CA ILE A 55 3.67 -1.44 9.22
C ILE A 55 3.71 -0.39 10.33
N ASP A 56 4.71 0.50 10.32
CA ASP A 56 4.85 1.54 11.33
C ASP A 56 3.70 2.55 11.28
N VAL A 57 3.36 3.03 10.11
CA VAL A 57 2.30 4.04 9.93
C VAL A 57 0.94 3.47 10.33
N THR A 58 0.68 2.22 10.02
CA THR A 58 -0.59 1.56 10.33
C THR A 58 -0.61 0.96 11.73
N LYS A 59 0.47 1.10 12.49
CA LYS A 59 0.61 0.56 13.86
C LYS A 59 0.31 -0.94 13.90
N ASN A 60 0.92 -1.67 12.97
CA ASN A 60 0.79 -3.12 12.83
C ASN A 60 -0.60 -3.61 12.41
N LYS A 61 -1.49 -2.73 12.01
CA LYS A 61 -2.81 -3.15 11.50
C LYS A 61 -2.71 -3.74 10.10
N VAL A 62 -1.73 -3.28 9.32
CA VAL A 62 -1.39 -3.87 8.03
C VAL A 62 -0.05 -4.55 8.18
N THR A 63 -0.03 -5.86 7.97
CA THR A 63 1.18 -6.67 8.15
C THR A 63 1.79 -7.01 6.79
N ILE A 64 3.02 -7.51 6.82
CA ILE A 64 3.66 -7.98 5.58
C ILE A 64 2.85 -9.14 4.98
N GLY A 65 2.24 -9.97 5.81
CA GLY A 65 1.36 -11.04 5.35
C GLY A 65 0.16 -10.50 4.59
N ASP A 66 -0.44 -9.42 5.09
CA ASP A 66 -1.58 -8.78 4.41
C ASP A 66 -1.18 -8.24 3.04
N LEU A 67 -0.01 -7.60 2.95
CA LEU A 67 0.51 -7.09 1.69
C LEU A 67 0.81 -8.22 0.70
N TYR A 68 1.41 -9.27 1.19
CA TYR A 68 1.75 -10.44 0.39
C TYR A 68 0.49 -11.12 -0.15
N GLU A 69 -0.51 -11.26 0.70
CA GLU A 69 -1.77 -11.90 0.34
C GLU A 69 -2.51 -11.11 -0.73
N THR A 70 -2.54 -9.79 -0.61
CA THR A 70 -3.14 -8.91 -1.62
C THR A 70 -2.44 -9.12 -2.96
N TRP A 71 -1.10 -9.11 -2.97
CA TRP A 71 -0.32 -9.32 -4.18
C TRP A 71 -0.56 -10.70 -4.78
N TRP A 72 -0.57 -11.72 -3.92
CA TRP A 72 -0.74 -13.12 -4.35
C TRP A 72 -2.12 -13.36 -4.96
N ASN A 73 -3.18 -12.90 -4.30
CA ASN A 73 -4.53 -13.12 -4.76
C ASN A 73 -4.76 -12.49 -6.13
N GLU A 74 -4.20 -11.34 -6.36
CA GLU A 74 -4.30 -10.65 -7.63
C GLU A 74 -3.52 -11.37 -8.74
N THR A 75 -2.42 -12.01 -8.40
CA THR A 75 -1.58 -12.72 -9.36
C THR A 75 -2.25 -13.99 -9.88
N LYS A 76 -3.19 -14.53 -9.13
CA LYS A 76 -3.92 -15.75 -9.49
C LYS A 76 -5.03 -15.55 -10.52
N VAL A 77 -5.42 -14.35 -10.76
CA VAL A 77 -6.55 -14.06 -11.66
C VAL A 77 -6.12 -13.92 -13.10
#